data_339881d3e49413b4be2a7b0b19e8eefa
#
_entry.id   339881d3e49413b4be2a7b0b19e8eefa
#
_cell.length_a   1.000
_cell.length_b   1.000
_cell.length_c   1.000
_cell.angle_alpha   90.00
_cell.angle_beta   90.00
_cell.angle_gamma   90.00
#
_symmetry.space_group_name_H-M   'P 1'
#
loop_
_entity.id
_entity.type
_entity.pdbx_description
1 polymer ?
#
loop_
_entity_poly.entity_id
_entity_poly.type
_entity_poly.pdbx_seq_one_letter_code
_entity_poly.pdbx_strand_id
1 'polypeptide(L)'
;MSALAVYIIFGINPNCSKAVVPTYMAPAVFTAVRMLFGTAGFWLMALTLDLRKKRRAGSSYVRERVPARDMWLFVLGGIILAGTLIAFSEAFRFTSPCYVSLVSATSPLLVMLLAALFLKEPISKRKIIGVLMGINGALLIVLFSIGVDANATPIGLLLCFVNILFYGSYLVLTRGISKRYSPVTMMKWIFLYGSIICVPMALPYLSAESCPIFYEPVPAIIYVSLFTVLIFATVVSYFLLPVSLRFIRPTTVSMYSNLQPVVTACVAIAFGQDIFTWNKPAALVLIIIGVYLVSTSKGKENEQ
;
A
#
# COMPACT_ATOMS: atom_id res chain seq x y z
N MET A 1 -14.29 -7.93 0.76
CA MET A 1 -14.28 -7.30 -0.58
C MET A 1 -13.31 -6.12 -0.66
N SER A 2 -13.37 -5.11 0.24
CA SER A 2 -12.47 -3.93 0.15
C SER A 2 -10.97 -4.24 0.23
N ALA A 3 -10.54 -5.15 1.12
CA ALA A 3 -9.15 -5.58 1.19
C ALA A 3 -8.66 -6.23 -0.12
N LEU A 4 -9.47 -7.10 -0.72
CA LEU A 4 -9.13 -7.75 -1.98
C LEU A 4 -8.92 -6.70 -3.10
N ALA A 5 -9.83 -5.74 -3.22
CA ALA A 5 -9.72 -4.66 -4.22
C ALA A 5 -8.42 -3.85 -4.04
N VAL A 6 -8.06 -3.50 -2.80
CA VAL A 6 -6.81 -2.78 -2.50
C VAL A 6 -5.60 -3.55 -3.01
N TYR A 7 -5.51 -4.85 -2.73
CA TYR A 7 -4.31 -5.61 -3.09
C TYR A 7 -4.25 -6.02 -4.56
N ILE A 8 -5.38 -6.09 -5.27
CA ILE A 8 -5.40 -6.14 -6.75
C ILE A 8 -4.78 -4.85 -7.31
N ILE A 9 -5.22 -3.69 -6.83
CA ILE A 9 -4.67 -2.39 -7.26
C ILE A 9 -3.17 -2.30 -6.92
N PHE A 10 -2.78 -2.74 -5.73
CA PHE A 10 -1.37 -2.77 -5.33
C PHE A 10 -0.52 -3.77 -6.12
N GLY A 11 -1.12 -4.80 -6.71
CA GLY A 11 -0.42 -5.70 -7.64
C GLY A 11 -0.10 -5.05 -9.00
N ILE A 12 -0.93 -4.09 -9.45
CA ILE A 12 -0.69 -3.33 -10.68
C ILE A 12 0.30 -2.17 -10.42
N ASN A 13 0.24 -1.59 -9.21
CA ASN A 13 0.98 -0.38 -8.84
C ASN A 13 2.51 -0.45 -9.08
N PRO A 14 3.26 -1.54 -8.78
CA PRO A 14 4.70 -1.58 -9.01
C PRO A 14 5.08 -1.40 -10.48
N ASN A 15 4.32 -2.02 -11.41
CA ASN A 15 4.58 -1.90 -12.85
C ASN A 15 4.32 -0.47 -13.34
N CYS A 16 3.19 0.13 -12.95
CA CYS A 16 2.88 1.52 -13.29
C CYS A 16 3.90 2.50 -12.66
N SER A 17 4.31 2.26 -11.42
CA SER A 17 5.31 3.10 -10.75
C SER A 17 6.67 3.00 -11.43
N LYS A 18 7.12 1.79 -11.78
CA LYS A 18 8.41 1.59 -12.48
C LYS A 18 8.43 2.21 -13.87
N ALA A 19 7.29 2.27 -14.56
CA ALA A 19 7.19 2.95 -15.85
C ALA A 19 7.45 4.47 -15.73
N VAL A 20 7.15 5.07 -14.59
CA VAL A 20 7.34 6.51 -14.34
C VAL A 20 8.68 6.79 -13.67
N VAL A 21 9.05 5.97 -12.67
CA VAL A 21 10.22 6.19 -11.79
C VAL A 21 11.32 5.17 -12.09
N PRO A 22 12.58 5.57 -12.15
CA PRO A 22 13.13 6.91 -11.98
C PRO A 22 13.23 7.71 -13.29
N THR A 23 12.90 7.12 -14.43
CA THR A 23 13.23 7.60 -15.76
C THR A 23 12.56 8.95 -16.09
N TYR A 24 11.26 9.10 -15.78
CA TYR A 24 10.49 10.29 -16.14
C TYR A 24 10.19 11.20 -14.94
N MET A 25 10.39 10.70 -13.74
CA MET A 25 10.18 11.45 -12.52
C MET A 25 11.06 10.92 -11.39
N ALA A 26 11.78 11.81 -10.72
CA ALA A 26 12.56 11.43 -9.55
C ALA A 26 11.67 10.82 -8.44
N PRO A 27 12.14 9.78 -7.72
CA PRO A 27 11.34 9.09 -6.69
C PRO A 27 10.78 10.02 -5.62
N ALA A 28 11.56 11.02 -5.18
CA ALA A 28 11.13 12.01 -4.19
C ALA A 28 9.97 12.87 -4.72
N VAL A 29 10.05 13.32 -5.98
CA VAL A 29 8.99 14.11 -6.63
C VAL A 29 7.73 13.26 -6.84
N PHE A 30 7.90 12.02 -7.31
CA PHE A 30 6.78 11.07 -7.46
C PHE A 30 6.04 10.86 -6.14
N THR A 31 6.77 10.69 -5.05
CA THR A 31 6.17 10.54 -3.72
C THR A 31 5.46 11.81 -3.26
N ALA A 32 6.05 12.98 -3.47
CA ALA A 32 5.43 14.26 -3.14
C ALA A 32 4.14 14.50 -3.94
N VAL A 33 4.15 14.22 -5.26
CA VAL A 33 2.96 14.29 -6.12
C VAL A 33 1.85 13.37 -5.62
N ARG A 34 2.16 12.13 -5.24
CA ARG A 34 1.19 11.21 -4.64
C ARG A 34 0.60 11.74 -3.35
N MET A 35 1.44 12.29 -2.46
CA MET A 35 0.99 12.87 -1.19
C MET A 35 0.11 14.09 -1.38
N LEU A 36 0.50 15.02 -2.28
CA LEU A 36 -0.30 16.21 -2.59
C LEU A 36 -1.63 15.85 -3.24
N PHE A 37 -1.62 14.93 -4.21
CA PHE A 37 -2.84 14.48 -4.88
C PHE A 37 -3.79 13.79 -3.89
N GLY A 38 -3.26 12.94 -3.01
CA GLY A 38 -4.03 12.32 -1.94
C GLY A 38 -4.59 13.36 -0.96
N THR A 39 -3.78 14.34 -0.55
CA THR A 39 -4.23 15.45 0.30
C THR A 39 -5.39 16.19 -0.36
N ALA A 40 -5.22 16.67 -1.59
CA ALA A 40 -6.28 17.37 -2.32
C ALA A 40 -7.55 16.51 -2.46
N GLY A 41 -7.39 15.24 -2.85
CA GLY A 41 -8.50 14.30 -3.03
C GLY A 41 -9.30 14.07 -1.74
N PHE A 42 -8.62 13.81 -0.61
CA PHE A 42 -9.31 13.56 0.66
C PHE A 42 -9.88 14.84 1.29
N TRP A 43 -9.27 16.00 1.10
CA TRP A 43 -9.86 17.26 1.54
C TRP A 43 -11.09 17.63 0.71
N LEU A 44 -11.05 17.44 -0.61
CA LEU A 44 -12.20 17.63 -1.49
C LEU A 44 -13.33 16.65 -1.13
N MET A 45 -13.01 15.37 -0.89
CA MET A 45 -13.99 14.37 -0.45
C MET A 45 -14.59 14.74 0.92
N ALA A 46 -13.78 15.19 1.87
CA ALA A 46 -14.26 15.65 3.16
C ALA A 46 -15.23 16.83 3.02
N LEU A 47 -14.87 17.83 2.22
CA LEU A 47 -15.70 19.01 1.96
C LEU A 47 -17.04 18.63 1.31
N THR A 48 -17.03 17.80 0.28
CA THR A 48 -18.26 17.38 -0.42
C THR A 48 -19.17 16.56 0.48
N LEU A 49 -18.61 15.66 1.31
CA LEU A 49 -19.39 14.88 2.27
C LEU A 49 -19.96 15.76 3.39
N ASP A 50 -19.19 16.73 3.89
CA ASP A 50 -19.65 17.68 4.91
C ASP A 50 -20.79 18.55 4.37
N LEU A 51 -20.68 19.06 3.14
CA LEU A 51 -21.73 19.84 2.47
C LEU A 51 -23.00 19.02 2.25
N ARG A 52 -22.88 17.77 1.79
CA ARG A 52 -24.01 16.85 1.60
C ARG A 52 -24.71 16.53 2.92
N LYS A 53 -23.96 16.24 3.99
CA LYS A 53 -24.50 15.96 5.31
C LYS A 53 -25.18 17.20 5.91
N LYS A 54 -24.57 18.38 5.79
CA LYS A 54 -25.16 19.66 6.23
C LYS A 54 -26.48 19.94 5.52
N ARG A 55 -26.57 19.71 4.20
CA ARG A 55 -27.82 19.87 3.43
C ARG A 55 -28.92 18.91 3.88
N ARG A 56 -28.57 17.67 4.29
CA ARG A 56 -29.55 16.66 4.73
C ARG A 56 -30.00 16.82 6.18
N ALA A 57 -29.10 17.19 7.08
CA ALA A 57 -29.34 17.24 8.52
C ALA A 57 -29.63 18.67 9.03
N GLY A 58 -29.51 19.70 8.19
CA GLY A 58 -29.79 21.10 8.57
C GLY A 58 -28.90 21.55 9.74
N SER A 59 -29.55 22.16 10.74
CA SER A 59 -28.93 22.70 11.96
C SER A 59 -28.39 21.60 12.91
N SER A 60 -28.83 20.35 12.75
CA SER A 60 -28.39 19.22 13.60
C SER A 60 -27.07 18.60 13.17
N TYR A 61 -26.44 19.09 12.08
CA TYR A 61 -25.18 18.56 11.60
C TYR A 61 -24.02 18.98 12.50
N VAL A 62 -23.31 18.00 13.06
CA VAL A 62 -22.05 18.20 13.77
C VAL A 62 -20.90 17.65 12.93
N ARG A 63 -19.93 18.51 12.60
CA ARG A 63 -18.73 18.11 11.88
C ARG A 63 -17.83 17.26 12.77
N GLU A 64 -17.33 16.15 12.22
CA GLU A 64 -16.33 15.31 12.91
C GLU A 64 -15.07 16.14 13.19
N ARG A 65 -14.79 16.38 14.46
CA ARG A 65 -13.60 17.11 14.92
C ARG A 65 -12.59 16.14 15.52
N VAL A 66 -11.32 16.36 15.21
CA VAL A 66 -10.22 15.64 15.83
C VAL A 66 -9.73 16.47 17.01
N PRO A 67 -9.78 15.95 18.26
CA PRO A 67 -9.20 16.63 19.40
C PRO A 67 -7.69 16.82 19.22
N ALA A 68 -7.13 17.90 19.74
CA ALA A 68 -5.70 18.18 19.70
C ALA A 68 -4.88 17.01 20.30
N ARG A 69 -5.42 16.37 21.33
CA ARG A 69 -4.83 15.20 21.97
C ARG A 69 -4.58 14.03 21.02
N ASP A 70 -5.47 13.81 20.02
CA ASP A 70 -5.34 12.68 19.09
C ASP A 70 -4.61 13.09 17.80
N MET A 71 -4.29 14.38 17.61
CA MET A 71 -3.63 14.88 16.39
C MET A 71 -2.25 14.26 16.16
N TRP A 72 -1.52 13.96 17.22
CA TRP A 72 -0.20 13.29 17.10
C TRP A 72 -0.26 11.93 16.42
N LEU A 73 -1.40 11.20 16.53
CA LEU A 73 -1.59 9.92 15.86
C LEU A 73 -1.61 10.09 14.32
N PHE A 74 -2.20 11.19 13.84
CA PHE A 74 -2.24 11.50 12.42
C PHE A 74 -0.88 12.01 11.91
N VAL A 75 -0.16 12.77 12.74
CA VAL A 75 1.24 13.16 12.45
C VAL A 75 2.11 11.91 12.31
N LEU A 76 2.04 11.00 13.29
CA LEU A 76 2.76 9.72 13.24
C LEU A 76 2.35 8.88 12.02
N GLY A 77 1.05 8.83 11.73
CA GLY A 77 0.53 8.17 10.52
C GLY A 77 1.07 8.79 9.24
N GLY A 78 1.20 10.11 9.17
CA GLY A 78 1.79 10.83 8.05
C GLY A 78 3.28 10.53 7.87
N ILE A 79 4.05 10.50 8.95
CA ILE A 79 5.48 10.14 8.95
C ILE A 79 5.66 8.70 8.44
N ILE A 80 4.89 7.76 8.99
CA ILE A 80 4.97 6.34 8.62
C ILE A 80 4.55 6.14 7.15
N LEU A 81 3.48 6.80 6.71
CA LEU A 81 3.04 6.70 5.32
C LEU A 81 4.04 7.33 4.35
N ALA A 82 4.62 8.50 4.70
CA ALA A 82 5.69 9.12 3.93
C ALA A 82 6.89 8.17 3.82
N GLY A 83 7.36 7.59 4.92
CA GLY A 83 8.43 6.60 4.93
C GLY A 83 8.13 5.38 4.05
N THR A 84 6.89 4.88 4.10
CA THR A 84 6.43 3.79 3.22
C THR A 84 6.58 4.16 1.74
N LEU A 85 6.06 5.32 1.33
CA LEU A 85 6.05 5.71 -0.08
C LEU A 85 7.43 6.13 -0.58
N ILE A 86 8.26 6.77 0.26
CA ILE A 86 9.65 7.11 -0.08
C ILE A 86 10.45 5.83 -0.30
N ALA A 87 10.45 4.90 0.65
CA ALA A 87 11.18 3.65 0.54
C ALA A 87 10.72 2.82 -0.67
N PHE A 88 9.40 2.78 -0.94
CA PHE A 88 8.84 2.13 -2.12
C PHE A 88 9.33 2.77 -3.43
N SER A 89 9.30 4.09 -3.54
CA SER A 89 9.68 4.78 -4.77
C SER A 89 11.20 4.73 -5.01
N GLU A 90 12.00 4.89 -3.95
CA GLU A 90 13.46 4.78 -4.05
C GLU A 90 13.93 3.37 -4.40
N ALA A 91 13.22 2.34 -3.97
CA ALA A 91 13.56 0.96 -4.30
C ALA A 91 13.64 0.73 -5.83
N PHE A 92 12.81 1.42 -6.63
CA PHE A 92 12.84 1.26 -8.09
C PHE A 92 14.10 1.77 -8.79
N ARG A 93 14.95 2.52 -8.10
CA ARG A 93 16.30 2.86 -8.61
C ARG A 93 17.25 1.67 -8.58
N PHE A 94 17.00 0.72 -7.68
CA PHE A 94 17.95 -0.33 -7.29
C PHE A 94 17.41 -1.74 -7.48
N THR A 95 16.11 -1.89 -7.84
CA THR A 95 15.48 -3.21 -7.99
C THR A 95 14.31 -3.16 -8.97
N SER A 96 13.80 -4.34 -9.34
CA SER A 96 12.66 -4.49 -10.24
C SER A 96 11.32 -4.63 -9.50
N PRO A 97 10.16 -4.41 -10.18
CA PRO A 97 8.84 -4.63 -9.62
C PRO A 97 8.63 -6.04 -9.06
N CYS A 98 9.31 -7.03 -9.66
CA CYS A 98 9.25 -8.42 -9.24
C CYS A 98 9.79 -8.60 -7.83
N TYR A 99 10.99 -8.04 -7.54
CA TYR A 99 11.58 -8.09 -6.20
C TYR A 99 10.79 -7.27 -5.17
N VAL A 100 10.25 -6.11 -5.55
CA VAL A 100 9.35 -5.33 -4.68
C VAL A 100 8.13 -6.18 -4.29
N SER A 101 7.52 -6.87 -5.25
CA SER A 101 6.38 -7.76 -5.00
C SER A 101 6.76 -8.96 -4.14
N LEU A 102 7.95 -9.54 -4.36
CA LEU A 102 8.47 -10.66 -3.58
C LEU A 102 8.65 -10.29 -2.12
N VAL A 103 9.36 -9.19 -1.85
CA VAL A 103 9.58 -8.73 -0.48
C VAL A 103 8.24 -8.32 0.16
N SER A 104 7.34 -7.69 -0.59
CA SER A 104 5.98 -7.34 -0.10
C SER A 104 5.17 -8.57 0.32
N ALA A 105 5.36 -9.73 -0.31
CA ALA A 105 4.71 -10.97 0.08
C ALA A 105 5.15 -11.49 1.46
N THR A 106 6.28 -11.02 1.99
CA THR A 106 6.70 -11.34 3.37
C THR A 106 6.05 -10.43 4.41
N SER A 107 5.38 -9.34 3.99
CA SER A 107 4.76 -8.37 4.90
C SER A 107 3.78 -8.96 5.92
N PRO A 108 2.99 -10.04 5.64
CA PRO A 108 2.11 -10.63 6.64
C PRO A 108 2.83 -11.15 7.88
N LEU A 109 4.06 -11.66 7.73
CA LEU A 109 4.87 -12.11 8.86
C LEU A 109 5.19 -10.94 9.78
N LEU A 110 5.68 -9.84 9.19
CA LEU A 110 6.03 -8.64 9.94
C LEU A 110 4.81 -7.98 10.58
N VAL A 111 3.70 -7.87 9.83
CA VAL A 111 2.44 -7.33 10.36
C VAL A 111 1.89 -8.18 11.50
N MET A 112 2.01 -9.51 11.43
CA MET A 112 1.61 -10.41 12.51
C MET A 112 2.42 -10.15 13.78
N LEU A 113 3.74 -9.95 13.66
CA LEU A 113 4.60 -9.63 14.80
C LEU A 113 4.26 -8.25 15.39
N LEU A 114 4.12 -7.22 14.55
CA LEU A 114 3.75 -5.88 15.00
C LEU A 114 2.35 -5.83 15.61
N ALA A 115 1.37 -6.54 15.03
CA ALA A 115 0.03 -6.62 15.58
C ALA A 115 -0.01 -7.37 16.94
N ALA A 116 0.81 -8.41 17.09
CA ALA A 116 0.94 -9.10 18.38
C ALA A 116 1.55 -8.17 19.45
N LEU A 117 2.59 -7.41 19.08
CA LEU A 117 3.30 -6.51 19.97
C LEU A 117 2.43 -5.30 20.40
N PHE A 118 1.83 -4.61 19.44
CA PHE A 118 1.14 -3.34 19.69
C PHE A 118 -0.37 -3.48 19.93
N LEU A 119 -1.02 -4.45 19.29
CA LEU A 119 -2.46 -4.67 19.41
C LEU A 119 -2.81 -5.89 20.28
N LYS A 120 -1.78 -6.59 20.80
CA LYS A 120 -1.91 -7.82 21.57
C LYS A 120 -2.73 -8.90 20.85
N GLU A 121 -2.62 -8.94 19.50
CA GLU A 121 -3.27 -9.97 18.70
C GLU A 121 -2.64 -11.35 19.01
N PRO A 122 -3.45 -12.38 19.30
CA PRO A 122 -2.91 -13.72 19.56
C PRO A 122 -2.31 -14.31 18.29
N ILE A 123 -1.11 -14.87 18.43
CA ILE A 123 -0.44 -15.66 17.38
C ILE A 123 -0.85 -17.12 17.57
N SER A 124 -1.68 -17.64 16.66
CA SER A 124 -2.06 -19.05 16.65
C SER A 124 -1.20 -19.85 15.67
N LYS A 125 -1.06 -21.16 15.90
CA LYS A 125 -0.38 -22.07 14.95
C LYS A 125 -0.97 -21.98 13.54
N ARG A 126 -2.31 -21.83 13.42
CA ARG A 126 -2.98 -21.66 12.13
C ARG A 126 -2.55 -20.37 11.40
N LYS A 127 -2.37 -19.26 12.13
CA LYS A 127 -1.85 -18.01 11.56
C LYS A 127 -0.44 -18.20 11.00
N ILE A 128 0.46 -18.85 11.76
CA ILE A 128 1.83 -19.10 11.33
C ILE A 128 1.84 -19.94 10.06
N ILE A 129 1.14 -21.09 10.06
CA ILE A 129 1.06 -21.98 8.90
C ILE A 129 0.50 -21.23 7.68
N GLY A 130 -0.60 -20.49 7.84
CA GLY A 130 -1.21 -19.74 6.76
C GLY A 130 -0.30 -18.66 6.18
N VAL A 131 0.44 -17.94 7.04
CA VAL A 131 1.43 -16.94 6.60
C VAL A 131 2.56 -17.61 5.80
N LEU A 132 3.10 -18.72 6.31
CA LEU A 132 4.16 -19.45 5.61
C LEU A 132 3.69 -20.02 4.27
N MET A 133 2.47 -20.56 4.19
CA MET A 133 1.89 -21.03 2.92
C MET A 133 1.74 -19.90 1.91
N GLY A 134 1.23 -18.73 2.35
CA GLY A 134 1.09 -17.57 1.49
C GLY A 134 2.43 -17.06 0.95
N ILE A 135 3.46 -16.99 1.80
CA ILE A 135 4.82 -16.60 1.40
C ILE A 135 5.40 -17.60 0.40
N ASN A 136 5.28 -18.91 0.66
CA ASN A 136 5.78 -19.93 -0.27
C ASN A 136 5.07 -19.87 -1.63
N GLY A 137 3.74 -19.64 -1.65
CA GLY A 137 3.01 -19.43 -2.89
C GLY A 137 3.51 -18.20 -3.67
N ALA A 138 3.75 -17.08 -2.99
CA ALA A 138 4.28 -15.88 -3.61
C ALA A 138 5.72 -16.09 -4.15
N LEU A 139 6.57 -16.79 -3.40
CA LEU A 139 7.92 -17.18 -3.83
C LEU A 139 7.91 -18.02 -5.10
N LEU A 140 7.01 -19.00 -5.20
CA LEU A 140 6.88 -19.84 -6.39
C LEU A 140 6.59 -19.01 -7.64
N ILE A 141 5.68 -18.02 -7.56
CA ILE A 141 5.39 -17.17 -8.72
C ILE A 141 6.64 -16.43 -9.17
N VAL A 142 7.35 -15.80 -8.24
CA VAL A 142 8.50 -14.95 -8.57
C VAL A 142 9.68 -15.77 -9.09
N LEU A 143 9.98 -16.91 -8.47
CA LEU A 143 11.10 -17.76 -8.88
C LEU A 143 10.93 -18.35 -10.28
N PHE A 144 9.68 -18.56 -10.71
CA PHE A 144 9.39 -19.12 -12.04
C PHE A 144 8.90 -18.07 -13.06
N SER A 145 8.98 -16.76 -12.73
CA SER A 145 8.72 -15.69 -13.71
C SER A 145 9.95 -15.45 -14.58
N ILE A 146 9.73 -15.31 -15.88
CA ILE A 146 10.80 -14.94 -16.82
C ILE A 146 11.14 -13.47 -16.58
N GLY A 147 12.44 -13.13 -16.58
CA GLY A 147 12.90 -11.76 -16.43
C GLY A 147 13.07 -11.31 -14.98
N VAL A 148 13.26 -12.24 -14.04
CA VAL A 148 13.82 -11.91 -12.74
C VAL A 148 15.23 -11.38 -12.98
N ASP A 149 15.34 -10.05 -13.08
CA ASP A 149 16.64 -9.40 -13.28
C ASP A 149 17.58 -9.81 -12.15
N ALA A 150 18.76 -10.31 -12.51
CA ALA A 150 19.85 -10.61 -11.58
C ALA A 150 20.38 -9.34 -10.84
N ASN A 151 19.80 -8.19 -11.11
CA ASN A 151 20.28 -6.86 -10.73
C ASN A 151 19.68 -6.29 -9.43
N ALA A 152 19.06 -7.11 -8.58
CA ALA A 152 18.66 -6.62 -7.26
C ALA A 152 19.88 -6.31 -6.41
N THR A 153 20.12 -5.03 -6.15
CA THR A 153 21.20 -4.62 -5.27
C THR A 153 20.80 -4.82 -3.79
N PRO A 154 21.77 -5.03 -2.88
CA PRO A 154 21.48 -5.10 -1.43
C PRO A 154 20.73 -3.85 -0.91
N ILE A 155 21.02 -2.66 -1.46
CA ILE A 155 20.35 -1.40 -1.12
C ILE A 155 18.88 -1.47 -1.53
N GLY A 156 18.56 -1.97 -2.74
CA GLY A 156 17.18 -2.14 -3.21
C GLY A 156 16.37 -3.07 -2.31
N LEU A 157 16.97 -4.19 -1.91
CA LEU A 157 16.31 -5.14 -0.98
C LEU A 157 16.13 -4.54 0.42
N LEU A 158 17.10 -3.79 0.92
CA LEU A 158 16.98 -3.06 2.19
C LEU A 158 15.82 -2.05 2.14
N LEU A 159 15.70 -1.28 1.06
CA LEU A 159 14.61 -0.32 0.88
C LEU A 159 13.25 -1.02 0.82
N CYS A 160 13.16 -2.17 0.15
CA CYS A 160 11.93 -2.99 0.18
C CYS A 160 11.60 -3.47 1.60
N PHE A 161 12.60 -3.88 2.39
CA PHE A 161 12.38 -4.28 3.78
C PHE A 161 11.93 -3.09 4.65
N VAL A 162 12.56 -1.94 4.51
CA VAL A 162 12.15 -0.69 5.17
C VAL A 162 10.72 -0.31 4.78
N ASN A 163 10.37 -0.45 3.50
CA ASN A 163 9.00 -0.21 3.02
C ASN A 163 7.97 -1.09 3.76
N ILE A 164 8.19 -2.42 3.84
CA ILE A 164 7.24 -3.31 4.52
C ILE A 164 7.18 -3.09 6.04
N LEU A 165 8.27 -2.63 6.65
CA LEU A 165 8.30 -2.26 8.07
C LEU A 165 7.41 -1.04 8.34
N PHE A 166 7.59 0.02 7.55
CA PHE A 166 6.70 1.20 7.63
C PHE A 166 5.26 0.85 7.28
N TYR A 167 5.04 0.06 6.23
CA TYR A 167 3.70 -0.35 5.82
C TYR A 167 2.99 -1.19 6.89
N GLY A 168 3.69 -2.15 7.51
CA GLY A 168 3.15 -2.93 8.61
C GLY A 168 2.79 -2.06 9.82
N SER A 169 3.68 -1.13 10.18
CA SER A 169 3.42 -0.14 11.23
C SER A 169 2.21 0.73 10.91
N TYR A 170 2.06 1.16 9.64
CA TYR A 170 0.91 1.90 9.15
C TYR A 170 -0.41 1.11 9.32
N LEU A 171 -0.42 -0.19 8.97
CA LEU A 171 -1.62 -1.03 9.13
C LEU A 171 -2.03 -1.15 10.61
N VAL A 172 -1.06 -1.37 11.49
CA VAL A 172 -1.30 -1.53 12.93
C VAL A 172 -1.81 -0.22 13.53
N LEU A 173 -1.16 0.92 13.24
CA LEU A 173 -1.59 2.24 13.69
C LEU A 173 -2.99 2.58 13.17
N THR A 174 -3.23 2.39 11.88
CA THR A 174 -4.50 2.68 11.22
C THR A 174 -5.65 1.86 11.79
N ARG A 175 -5.41 0.60 12.19
CA ARG A 175 -6.42 -0.24 12.89
C ARG A 175 -6.92 0.43 14.16
N GLY A 176 -6.01 0.97 14.97
CA GLY A 176 -6.38 1.66 16.22
C GLY A 176 -7.23 2.90 15.96
N ILE A 177 -6.85 3.69 14.97
CA ILE A 177 -7.50 4.97 14.64
C ILE A 177 -8.83 4.75 13.89
N SER A 178 -8.91 3.75 13.00
CA SER A 178 -10.09 3.48 12.14
C SER A 178 -11.35 3.12 12.92
N LYS A 179 -11.21 2.69 14.16
CA LYS A 179 -12.35 2.45 15.05
C LYS A 179 -12.98 3.74 15.59
N ARG A 180 -12.23 4.85 15.62
CA ARG A 180 -12.64 6.12 16.23
C ARG A 180 -13.04 7.17 15.20
N TYR A 181 -12.38 7.18 14.06
CA TYR A 181 -12.52 8.22 13.03
C TYR A 181 -12.96 7.64 11.69
N SER A 182 -13.63 8.47 10.89
CA SER A 182 -14.01 8.09 9.52
C SER A 182 -12.76 7.96 8.62
N PRO A 183 -12.77 7.08 7.62
CA PRO A 183 -11.65 6.92 6.69
C PRO A 183 -11.22 8.22 6.03
N VAL A 184 -12.17 9.07 5.64
CA VAL A 184 -11.90 10.36 5.01
C VAL A 184 -11.22 11.31 5.99
N THR A 185 -11.68 11.39 7.24
CA THR A 185 -11.07 12.23 8.28
C THR A 185 -9.65 11.77 8.60
N MET A 186 -9.42 10.47 8.63
CA MET A 186 -8.08 9.92 8.83
C MET A 186 -7.15 10.30 7.69
N MET A 187 -7.55 10.00 6.46
CA MET A 187 -6.68 10.13 5.30
C MET A 187 -6.36 11.59 4.98
N LYS A 188 -7.31 12.52 5.13
CA LYS A 188 -7.01 13.95 4.89
C LYS A 188 -5.89 14.48 5.79
N TRP A 189 -5.83 14.06 7.06
CA TRP A 189 -4.78 14.50 7.99
C TRP A 189 -3.47 13.74 7.77
N ILE A 190 -3.52 12.41 7.58
CA ILE A 190 -2.33 11.59 7.34
C ILE A 190 -1.61 12.03 6.08
N PHE A 191 -2.35 12.25 4.97
CA PHE A 191 -1.77 12.74 3.72
C PHE A 191 -1.23 14.16 3.84
N LEU A 192 -1.93 15.05 4.56
CA LEU A 192 -1.45 16.41 4.80
C LEU A 192 -0.11 16.41 5.52
N TYR A 193 0.01 15.68 6.64
CA TYR A 193 1.27 15.61 7.39
C TYR A 193 2.38 14.90 6.59
N GLY A 194 2.04 13.87 5.82
CA GLY A 194 2.97 13.25 4.90
C GLY A 194 3.45 14.21 3.81
N SER A 195 2.57 15.07 3.29
CA SER A 195 2.92 16.10 2.30
C SER A 195 3.91 17.12 2.86
N ILE A 196 3.74 17.53 4.11
CA ILE A 196 4.66 18.48 4.79
C ILE A 196 6.10 17.93 4.83
N ILE A 197 6.26 16.61 4.87
CA ILE A 197 7.57 15.96 4.85
C ILE A 197 8.07 15.77 3.41
N CYS A 198 7.22 15.22 2.54
CA CYS A 198 7.65 14.81 1.19
C CYS A 198 7.88 16.00 0.25
N VAL A 199 7.12 17.10 0.40
CA VAL A 199 7.25 18.25 -0.50
C VAL A 199 8.61 18.94 -0.38
N PRO A 200 9.12 19.29 0.82
CA PRO A 200 10.45 19.86 0.93
C PRO A 200 11.55 18.94 0.41
N MET A 201 11.42 17.61 0.62
CA MET A 201 12.37 16.63 0.09
C MET A 201 12.38 16.56 -1.44
N ALA A 202 11.28 16.90 -2.09
CA ALA A 202 11.15 16.87 -3.55
C ALA A 202 11.72 18.11 -4.23
N LEU A 203 11.76 19.27 -3.54
CA LEU A 203 12.17 20.56 -4.12
C LEU A 203 13.53 20.53 -4.85
N PRO A 204 14.59 19.90 -4.30
CA PRO A 204 15.89 19.84 -4.96
C PRO A 204 15.88 19.04 -6.29
N TYR A 205 14.88 18.21 -6.51
CA TYR A 205 14.74 17.33 -7.68
C TYR A 205 13.74 17.84 -8.73
N LEU A 206 13.23 19.07 -8.59
CA LEU A 206 12.33 19.70 -9.57
C LEU A 206 13.15 20.38 -10.69
N SER A 207 13.84 19.58 -11.48
CA SER A 207 14.61 20.03 -12.65
C SER A 207 14.14 19.25 -13.91
N ALA A 208 14.39 19.80 -15.09
CA ALA A 208 14.07 19.13 -16.35
C ALA A 208 14.79 17.77 -16.47
N GLU A 209 16.02 17.69 -15.98
CA GLU A 209 16.83 16.46 -15.97
C GLU A 209 16.23 15.38 -15.06
N SER A 210 15.76 15.75 -13.87
CA SER A 210 15.22 14.80 -12.88
C SER A 210 13.73 14.49 -13.09
N CYS A 211 13.00 15.34 -13.78
CA CYS A 211 11.56 15.22 -13.99
C CYS A 211 11.14 15.62 -15.41
N PRO A 212 11.60 14.90 -16.46
CA PRO A 212 11.24 15.20 -17.84
C PRO A 212 9.74 15.34 -18.09
N ILE A 213 8.93 14.57 -17.35
CA ILE A 213 7.46 14.55 -17.50
C ILE A 213 6.78 15.92 -17.39
N PHE A 214 7.43 16.90 -16.72
CA PHE A 214 6.89 18.26 -16.58
C PHE A 214 7.38 19.23 -17.64
N TYR A 215 8.45 18.91 -18.33
CA TYR A 215 9.17 19.83 -19.23
C TYR A 215 9.19 19.37 -20.68
N GLU A 216 9.03 18.05 -20.92
CA GLU A 216 9.13 17.44 -22.24
C GLU A 216 7.90 16.59 -22.55
N PRO A 217 7.53 16.41 -23.83
CA PRO A 217 6.49 15.48 -24.21
C PRO A 217 6.94 14.05 -23.97
N VAL A 218 6.22 13.32 -23.14
CA VAL A 218 6.47 11.90 -22.87
C VAL A 218 5.37 11.02 -23.44
N PRO A 219 5.62 9.72 -23.69
CA PRO A 219 4.60 8.80 -24.21
C PRO A 219 3.33 8.79 -23.34
N ALA A 220 2.16 8.76 -23.98
CA ALA A 220 0.87 8.79 -23.29
C ALA A 220 0.71 7.72 -22.21
N ILE A 221 1.35 6.55 -22.40
CA ILE A 221 1.31 5.44 -21.43
C ILE A 221 1.91 5.83 -20.06
N ILE A 222 2.87 6.77 -20.03
CA ILE A 222 3.48 7.26 -18.80
C ILE A 222 2.48 8.10 -18.01
N TYR A 223 1.70 8.98 -18.68
CA TYR A 223 0.62 9.71 -18.02
C TYR A 223 -0.48 8.78 -17.53
N VAL A 224 -0.89 7.77 -18.32
CA VAL A 224 -1.87 6.76 -17.91
C VAL A 224 -1.37 6.00 -16.68
N SER A 225 -0.09 5.61 -16.66
CA SER A 225 0.52 4.94 -15.52
C SER A 225 0.51 5.83 -14.27
N LEU A 226 0.91 7.10 -14.42
CA LEU A 226 0.89 8.08 -13.32
C LEU A 226 -0.54 8.28 -12.78
N PHE A 227 -1.52 8.52 -13.65
CA PHE A 227 -2.92 8.69 -13.23
C PHE A 227 -3.49 7.43 -12.56
N THR A 228 -3.13 6.25 -13.04
CA THR A 228 -3.50 4.98 -12.41
C THR A 228 -2.98 4.90 -10.98
N VAL A 229 -1.72 5.28 -10.75
CA VAL A 229 -1.13 5.32 -9.41
C VAL A 229 -1.82 6.37 -8.53
N LEU A 230 -2.06 7.58 -9.06
CA LEU A 230 -2.64 8.68 -8.29
C LEU A 230 -4.09 8.39 -7.88
N ILE A 231 -4.91 7.89 -8.79
CA ILE A 231 -6.33 7.65 -8.52
C ILE A 231 -6.50 6.33 -7.77
N PHE A 232 -6.08 5.21 -8.36
CA PHE A 232 -6.38 3.89 -7.81
C PHE A 232 -5.45 3.51 -6.67
N ALA A 233 -4.13 3.58 -6.86
CA ALA A 233 -3.20 3.13 -5.83
C ALA A 233 -3.02 4.15 -4.69
N THR A 234 -3.42 5.42 -4.89
CA THR A 234 -3.34 6.43 -3.82
C THR A 234 -4.74 6.72 -3.25
N VAL A 235 -5.67 7.32 -4.00
CA VAL A 235 -6.94 7.74 -3.40
C VAL A 235 -7.84 6.54 -3.06
N VAL A 236 -8.12 5.66 -4.03
CA VAL A 236 -9.05 4.53 -3.85
C VAL A 236 -8.51 3.54 -2.83
N SER A 237 -7.25 3.11 -2.96
CA SER A 237 -6.68 2.11 -2.06
C SER A 237 -6.55 2.62 -0.63
N TYR A 238 -6.06 3.85 -0.43
CA TYR A 238 -5.94 4.42 0.91
C TYR A 238 -7.29 4.86 1.52
N PHE A 239 -8.35 4.99 0.74
CA PHE A 239 -9.70 5.09 1.26
C PHE A 239 -10.23 3.71 1.73
N LEU A 240 -10.06 2.67 0.90
CA LEU A 240 -10.59 1.33 1.18
C LEU A 240 -9.83 0.59 2.29
N LEU A 241 -8.54 0.91 2.48
CA LEU A 241 -7.69 0.22 3.45
C LEU A 241 -8.15 0.45 4.91
N PRO A 242 -8.38 1.69 5.39
CA PRO A 242 -8.98 1.93 6.71
C PRO A 242 -10.38 1.34 6.84
N VAL A 243 -11.19 1.36 5.75
CA VAL A 243 -12.51 0.68 5.76
C VAL A 243 -12.33 -0.79 6.05
N SER A 244 -11.38 -1.46 5.40
CA SER A 244 -11.08 -2.88 5.66
C SER A 244 -10.61 -3.12 7.09
N LEU A 245 -9.66 -2.29 7.56
CA LEU A 245 -9.08 -2.38 8.89
C LEU A 245 -10.09 -2.09 10.00
N ARG A 246 -11.19 -1.43 9.72
CA ARG A 246 -12.27 -1.21 10.70
C ARG A 246 -12.95 -2.52 11.11
N PHE A 247 -13.05 -3.48 10.17
CA PHE A 247 -13.81 -4.72 10.35
C PHE A 247 -12.91 -5.95 10.54
N ILE A 248 -11.74 -5.97 9.90
CA ILE A 248 -10.84 -7.12 9.91
C ILE A 248 -9.47 -6.77 10.49
N ARG A 249 -8.78 -7.77 11.00
CA ARG A 249 -7.47 -7.60 11.68
C ARG A 249 -6.37 -7.23 10.69
N PRO A 250 -5.34 -6.43 11.08
CA PRO A 250 -4.21 -6.08 10.24
C PRO A 250 -3.50 -7.31 9.64
N THR A 251 -3.31 -8.36 10.42
CA THR A 251 -2.72 -9.62 9.94
C THR A 251 -3.53 -10.23 8.79
N THR A 252 -4.87 -10.22 8.89
CA THR A 252 -5.74 -10.74 7.82
C THR A 252 -5.71 -9.82 6.59
N VAL A 253 -5.69 -8.51 6.79
CA VAL A 253 -5.58 -7.54 5.68
C VAL A 253 -4.26 -7.73 4.95
N SER A 254 -3.13 -7.84 5.67
CA SER A 254 -1.81 -8.01 5.07
C SER A 254 -1.66 -9.33 4.29
N MET A 255 -2.37 -10.40 4.66
CA MET A 255 -2.33 -11.66 3.90
C MET A 255 -2.75 -11.52 2.43
N TYR A 256 -3.60 -10.54 2.12
CA TYR A 256 -3.96 -10.26 0.74
C TYR A 256 -2.80 -9.70 -0.09
N SER A 257 -1.68 -9.23 0.54
CA SER A 257 -0.47 -8.82 -0.19
C SER A 257 0.14 -9.96 -1.01
N ASN A 258 -0.07 -11.21 -0.59
CA ASN A 258 0.37 -12.38 -1.35
C ASN A 258 -0.31 -12.51 -2.73
N LEU A 259 -1.42 -11.79 -2.97
CA LEU A 259 -2.04 -11.70 -4.28
C LEU A 259 -1.28 -10.76 -5.24
N GLN A 260 -0.44 -9.86 -4.72
CA GLN A 260 0.29 -8.92 -5.56
C GLN A 260 1.16 -9.62 -6.62
N PRO A 261 2.03 -10.60 -6.28
CA PRO A 261 2.79 -11.31 -7.30
C PRO A 261 1.93 -12.02 -8.36
N VAL A 262 0.75 -12.53 -7.96
CA VAL A 262 -0.21 -13.14 -8.90
C VAL A 262 -0.71 -12.10 -9.89
N VAL A 263 -1.19 -10.97 -9.39
CA VAL A 263 -1.71 -9.89 -10.24
C VAL A 263 -0.60 -9.33 -11.13
N THR A 264 0.60 -9.13 -10.58
CA THR A 264 1.77 -8.66 -11.34
C THR A 264 2.12 -9.64 -12.47
N ALA A 265 2.11 -10.95 -12.21
CA ALA A 265 2.36 -11.97 -13.22
C ALA A 265 1.25 -12.01 -14.30
N CYS A 266 -0.03 -11.90 -13.90
CA CYS A 266 -1.14 -11.83 -14.86
C CYS A 266 -1.02 -10.62 -15.79
N VAL A 267 -0.68 -9.48 -15.25
CA VAL A 267 -0.44 -8.24 -16.01
C VAL A 267 0.75 -8.42 -16.96
N ALA A 268 1.85 -8.99 -16.49
CA ALA A 268 3.04 -9.25 -17.31
C ALA A 268 2.74 -10.19 -18.47
N ILE A 269 1.92 -11.25 -18.26
CA ILE A 269 1.48 -12.16 -19.32
C ILE A 269 0.61 -11.43 -20.34
N ALA A 270 -0.35 -10.62 -19.89
CA ALA A 270 -1.25 -9.87 -20.76
C ALA A 270 -0.50 -8.90 -21.67
N PHE A 271 0.63 -8.34 -21.22
CA PHE A 271 1.50 -7.46 -22.00
C PHE A 271 2.62 -8.21 -22.74
N GLY A 272 2.62 -9.55 -22.76
CA GLY A 272 3.64 -10.36 -23.44
C GLY A 272 5.04 -10.28 -22.82
N GLN A 273 5.15 -9.82 -21.58
CA GLN A 273 6.41 -9.70 -20.83
C GLN A 273 6.75 -10.97 -20.04
N ASP A 274 5.81 -11.90 -19.92
CA ASP A 274 5.97 -13.17 -19.21
C ASP A 274 5.10 -14.24 -19.88
N ILE A 275 5.42 -15.53 -19.64
CA ILE A 275 4.68 -16.68 -20.21
C ILE A 275 3.81 -17.35 -19.13
N PHE A 276 2.70 -17.95 -19.57
CA PHE A 276 1.90 -18.79 -18.71
C PHE A 276 2.66 -20.07 -18.34
N THR A 277 2.75 -20.36 -17.04
CA THR A 277 3.29 -21.61 -16.50
C THR A 277 2.35 -22.19 -15.45
N TRP A 278 2.27 -23.51 -15.35
CA TRP A 278 1.38 -24.19 -14.37
C TRP A 278 1.76 -23.91 -12.91
N ASN A 279 2.96 -23.44 -12.64
CA ASN A 279 3.38 -23.02 -11.31
C ASN A 279 2.57 -21.84 -10.78
N LYS A 280 2.07 -20.95 -11.66
CA LYS A 280 1.28 -19.77 -11.27
C LYS A 280 -0.08 -20.11 -10.69
N PRO A 281 -0.91 -20.98 -11.31
CA PRO A 281 -2.12 -21.50 -10.68
C PRO A 281 -1.87 -22.27 -9.38
N ALA A 282 -0.83 -23.11 -9.33
CA ALA A 282 -0.47 -23.85 -8.10
C ALA A 282 -0.11 -22.89 -6.95
N ALA A 283 0.67 -21.86 -7.25
CA ALA A 283 1.00 -20.81 -6.28
C ALA A 283 -0.25 -20.05 -5.79
N LEU A 284 -1.19 -19.72 -6.70
CA LEU A 284 -2.45 -19.08 -6.35
C LEU A 284 -3.26 -19.91 -5.35
N VAL A 285 -3.34 -21.23 -5.55
CA VAL A 285 -4.02 -22.14 -4.61
C VAL A 285 -3.38 -22.08 -3.22
N LEU A 286 -2.04 -22.13 -3.13
CA LEU A 286 -1.32 -22.00 -1.86
C LEU A 286 -1.62 -20.67 -1.17
N ILE A 287 -1.64 -19.56 -1.91
CA ILE A 287 -1.96 -18.24 -1.39
C ILE A 287 -3.39 -18.21 -0.84
N ILE A 288 -4.36 -18.73 -1.58
CA ILE A 288 -5.77 -18.75 -1.16
C ILE A 288 -5.94 -19.58 0.12
N ILE A 289 -5.31 -20.75 0.20
CA ILE A 289 -5.33 -21.59 1.41
C ILE A 289 -4.70 -20.81 2.58
N GLY A 290 -3.56 -20.16 2.36
CA GLY A 290 -2.89 -19.34 3.38
C GLY A 290 -3.79 -18.22 3.92
N VAL A 291 -4.42 -17.45 3.03
CA VAL A 291 -5.38 -16.39 3.39
C VAL A 291 -6.56 -16.98 4.17
N TYR A 292 -7.11 -18.11 3.74
CA TYR A 292 -8.22 -18.78 4.42
C TYR A 292 -7.84 -19.22 5.84
N LEU A 293 -6.69 -19.85 6.03
CA LEU A 293 -6.21 -20.30 7.34
C LEU A 293 -6.02 -19.13 8.32
N VAL A 294 -5.47 -18.02 7.86
CA VAL A 294 -5.31 -16.81 8.70
C VAL A 294 -6.66 -16.17 9.01
N SER A 295 -7.54 -16.07 8.03
CA SER A 295 -8.86 -15.42 8.17
C SER A 295 -9.80 -16.18 9.12
N THR A 296 -9.73 -17.52 9.11
CA THR A 296 -10.55 -18.39 9.96
C THR A 296 -9.91 -18.70 11.32
N SER A 297 -8.68 -18.24 11.55
CA SER A 297 -8.00 -18.41 12.82
C SER A 297 -8.70 -17.61 13.92
N LYS A 298 -9.50 -18.28 14.76
CA LYS A 298 -10.11 -17.71 15.97
C LYS A 298 -8.99 -17.30 16.94
N GLY A 299 -8.96 -16.03 17.35
CA GLY A 299 -8.23 -15.67 18.56
C GLY A 299 -8.92 -16.29 19.78
N LYS A 300 -8.17 -16.55 20.85
CA LYS A 300 -8.68 -17.11 22.14
C LYS A 300 -9.73 -16.25 22.85
N GLU A 301 -10.41 -15.35 22.15
CA GLU A 301 -11.34 -14.37 22.72
C GLU A 301 -12.77 -14.90 22.98
N ASN A 302 -13.04 -16.19 22.71
CA ASN A 302 -14.36 -16.80 22.92
C ASN A 302 -14.38 -17.87 24.03
N GLU A 303 -13.43 -17.87 24.97
CA GLU A 303 -13.41 -18.77 26.12
C GLU A 303 -13.36 -18.00 27.47
N GLN A 304 -13.90 -16.78 27.51
CA GLN A 304 -14.22 -16.11 28.78
C GLN A 304 -15.62 -15.49 28.73
#